data_2752d424b4dd2e8934e108d3f457329b
#
_entry.id   2752d424b4dd2e8934e108d3f457329b
#
_cell.length_a   1.000
_cell.length_b   1.000
_cell.length_c   1.000
_cell.angle_alpha   90.00
_cell.angle_beta   90.00
_cell.angle_gamma   90.00
#
_symmetry.space_group_name_H-M   'P 1'
#
loop_
_entity.id
_entity.type
_entity.pdbx_description
1 polymer ?
#
loop_
_entity_poly.entity_id
_entity_poly.type
_entity_poly.pdbx_seq_one_letter_code
_entity_poly.pdbx_strand_id
1 'polypeptide(L)'
;MNNLQFESVLFNFHDVILMMISLQCLFFAMLLWLTNSKQIKSTFFLAAFLFAHSLIPINELMMWGAEFKVHARQQLSSLYFAPGIAYYIDGPLLFLCIKSLVFRDFELKRSDLLHLLPFTIYCLFIGFSFYGNPLNIRLEMLNSEAFVYSANFVTIEFLSKLTRFAYVIACFILISRYGLRLQEKHSNMEKAHLSWLRALVAGFTIVMLFELILSASKIFTHYHSIYFYMGLTRYYTTFFLVNLLVFTAIRFFGMFEQVNEE
;
A
#
# COMPACT_ATOMS: atom_id res chain seq x y z
N MET A 1 -37.99 -5.52 -31.47
CA MET A 1 -37.35 -6.02 -30.22
C MET A 1 -36.16 -5.15 -29.99
N ASN A 2 -36.26 -4.20 -29.06
CA ASN A 2 -35.22 -3.27 -28.73
C ASN A 2 -34.14 -4.00 -27.95
N ASN A 3 -32.98 -4.17 -28.56
CA ASN A 3 -31.76 -4.55 -27.87
C ASN A 3 -31.41 -3.38 -26.94
N LEU A 4 -31.82 -3.44 -25.67
CA LEU A 4 -31.23 -2.69 -24.61
C LEU A 4 -29.79 -3.21 -24.51
N GLN A 5 -28.86 -2.60 -25.25
CA GLN A 5 -27.44 -2.64 -24.93
C GLN A 5 -27.34 -1.98 -23.56
N PHE A 6 -27.21 -2.79 -22.51
CA PHE A 6 -26.71 -2.29 -21.25
C PHE A 6 -25.34 -1.72 -21.55
N GLU A 7 -25.22 -0.39 -21.61
CA GLU A 7 -23.91 0.27 -21.65
C GLU A 7 -23.14 -0.26 -20.46
N SER A 8 -22.03 -0.97 -20.73
CA SER A 8 -21.16 -1.48 -19.71
C SER A 8 -20.60 -0.29 -18.94
N VAL A 9 -20.90 -0.21 -17.66
CA VAL A 9 -20.46 0.91 -16.81
C VAL A 9 -18.96 0.82 -16.66
N LEU A 10 -18.22 1.85 -17.12
CA LEU A 10 -16.77 1.89 -17.09
C LEU A 10 -16.21 1.68 -15.67
N PHE A 11 -16.88 2.24 -14.68
CA PHE A 11 -16.54 2.13 -13.26
C PHE A 11 -17.78 1.72 -12.46
N ASN A 12 -17.64 0.73 -11.62
CA ASN A 12 -18.65 0.38 -10.63
C ASN A 12 -18.42 1.16 -9.32
N PHE A 13 -19.31 1.01 -8.33
CA PHE A 13 -19.20 1.68 -7.05
C PHE A 13 -17.90 1.32 -6.29
N HIS A 14 -17.43 0.08 -6.42
CA HIS A 14 -16.19 -0.36 -5.77
C HIS A 14 -14.95 0.27 -6.42
N ASP A 15 -14.99 0.48 -7.73
CA ASP A 15 -13.92 1.18 -8.46
C ASP A 15 -13.82 2.64 -8.02
N VAL A 16 -14.97 3.29 -7.77
CA VAL A 16 -15.00 4.65 -7.22
C VAL A 16 -14.35 4.72 -5.84
N ILE A 17 -14.60 3.74 -4.98
CA ILE A 17 -13.94 3.65 -3.66
C ILE A 17 -12.41 3.54 -3.82
N LEU A 18 -11.92 2.69 -4.74
CA LEU A 18 -10.49 2.57 -5.03
C LEU A 18 -9.89 3.89 -5.52
N MET A 19 -10.58 4.60 -6.43
CA MET A 19 -10.14 5.94 -6.88
C MET A 19 -10.09 6.93 -5.71
N MET A 20 -11.09 6.94 -4.83
CA MET A 20 -11.11 7.81 -3.66
C MET A 20 -9.93 7.55 -2.73
N ILE A 21 -9.60 6.27 -2.44
CA ILE A 21 -8.44 5.90 -1.64
C ILE A 21 -7.15 6.45 -2.28
N SER A 22 -6.98 6.21 -3.58
CA SER A 22 -5.80 6.66 -4.32
C SER A 22 -5.65 8.18 -4.27
N LEU A 23 -6.71 8.92 -4.59
CA LEU A 23 -6.70 10.38 -4.60
C LEU A 23 -6.46 10.97 -3.21
N GLN A 24 -7.06 10.41 -2.17
CA GLN A 24 -6.84 10.83 -0.80
C GLN A 24 -5.38 10.64 -0.37
N CYS A 25 -4.81 9.47 -0.62
CA CYS A 25 -3.41 9.19 -0.32
C CYS A 25 -2.46 10.12 -1.08
N LEU A 26 -2.72 10.34 -2.38
CA LEU A 26 -1.93 11.23 -3.21
C LEU A 26 -2.01 12.69 -2.73
N PHE A 27 -3.22 13.19 -2.48
CA PHE A 27 -3.43 14.55 -1.97
C PHE A 27 -2.72 14.77 -0.64
N PHE A 28 -2.81 13.80 0.27
CA PHE A 28 -2.13 13.87 1.56
C PHE A 28 -0.61 13.80 1.43
N ALA A 29 -0.10 12.94 0.56
CA ALA A 29 1.33 12.90 0.26
C ALA A 29 1.84 14.25 -0.24
N MET A 30 1.10 14.88 -1.17
CA MET A 30 1.44 16.21 -1.68
C MET A 30 1.36 17.28 -0.60
N LEU A 31 0.32 17.27 0.24
CA LEU A 31 0.17 18.22 1.33
C LEU A 31 1.36 18.13 2.31
N LEU A 32 1.69 16.92 2.75
CA LEU A 32 2.83 16.67 3.64
C LEU A 32 4.16 17.10 3.00
N TRP A 33 4.34 16.82 1.72
CA TRP A 33 5.53 17.24 0.99
C TRP A 33 5.67 18.76 0.93
N LEU A 34 4.60 19.47 0.57
CA LEU A 34 4.60 20.93 0.42
C LEU A 34 4.73 21.65 1.78
N THR A 35 4.18 21.08 2.85
CA THR A 35 4.24 21.67 4.19
C THR A 35 5.52 21.33 4.95
N ASN A 36 6.32 20.38 4.48
CA ASN A 36 7.57 19.97 5.13
C ASN A 36 8.72 20.96 4.92
N SER A 37 8.50 22.22 5.28
CA SER A 37 9.50 23.30 5.12
C SER A 37 10.76 23.08 5.98
N LYS A 38 10.62 22.44 7.15
CA LYS A 38 11.73 22.10 8.06
C LYS A 38 12.48 20.81 7.66
N GLN A 39 12.13 20.17 6.55
CA GLN A 39 12.72 18.92 6.06
C GLN A 39 12.74 17.78 7.10
N ILE A 40 11.67 17.65 7.86
CA ILE A 40 11.51 16.62 8.90
C ILE A 40 11.48 15.24 8.22
N LYS A 41 12.42 14.36 8.60
CA LYS A 41 12.58 13.02 8.00
C LYS A 41 11.32 12.16 8.12
N SER A 42 10.65 12.19 9.26
CA SER A 42 9.42 11.40 9.47
C SER A 42 8.28 11.84 8.55
N THR A 43 8.11 13.15 8.35
CA THR A 43 7.12 13.72 7.41
C THR A 43 7.44 13.32 5.98
N PHE A 44 8.72 13.32 5.59
CA PHE A 44 9.17 12.85 4.28
C PHE A 44 8.81 11.37 4.06
N PHE A 45 9.13 10.49 5.02
CA PHE A 45 8.82 9.06 4.90
C PHE A 45 7.31 8.79 4.91
N LEU A 46 6.53 9.56 5.69
CA LEU A 46 5.08 9.45 5.67
C LEU A 46 4.50 9.86 4.30
N ALA A 47 4.98 10.96 3.74
CA ALA A 47 4.57 11.39 2.40
C ALA A 47 4.96 10.35 1.33
N ALA A 48 6.17 9.82 1.38
CA ALA A 48 6.62 8.77 0.47
C ALA A 48 5.81 7.48 0.62
N PHE A 49 5.47 7.07 1.85
CA PHE A 49 4.59 5.93 2.12
C PHE A 49 3.20 6.14 1.51
N LEU A 50 2.57 7.30 1.75
CA LEU A 50 1.25 7.61 1.22
C LEU A 50 1.24 7.68 -0.31
N PHE A 51 2.29 8.25 -0.92
CA PHE A 51 2.46 8.25 -2.35
C PHE A 51 2.55 6.82 -2.91
N ALA A 52 3.40 5.98 -2.34
CA ALA A 52 3.49 4.59 -2.74
C ALA A 52 2.15 3.86 -2.53
N HIS A 53 1.51 4.07 -1.39
CA HIS A 53 0.23 3.44 -1.07
C HIS A 53 -0.90 3.87 -2.02
N SER A 54 -0.86 5.09 -2.57
CA SER A 54 -1.84 5.57 -3.57
C SER A 54 -1.82 4.77 -4.87
N LEU A 55 -0.70 4.13 -5.22
CA LEU A 55 -0.56 3.32 -6.42
C LEU A 55 -1.21 1.93 -6.27
N ILE A 56 -1.43 1.45 -5.05
CA ILE A 56 -2.04 0.13 -4.78
C ILE A 56 -3.48 0.08 -5.32
N PRO A 57 -4.39 1.02 -5.00
CA PRO A 57 -5.73 1.04 -5.58
C PRO A 57 -5.73 1.20 -7.11
N ILE A 58 -4.76 1.92 -7.68
CA ILE A 58 -4.60 2.04 -9.13
C ILE A 58 -4.27 0.68 -9.73
N ASN A 59 -3.36 -0.08 -9.12
CA ASN A 59 -3.05 -1.44 -9.55
C ASN A 59 -4.28 -2.35 -9.50
N GLU A 60 -5.08 -2.26 -8.43
CA GLU A 60 -6.32 -3.02 -8.27
C GLU A 60 -7.34 -2.67 -9.37
N LEU A 61 -7.52 -1.38 -9.67
CA LEU A 61 -8.39 -0.91 -10.76
C LEU A 61 -7.95 -1.46 -12.12
N MET A 62 -6.64 -1.43 -12.42
CA MET A 62 -6.12 -1.92 -13.68
C MET A 62 -6.28 -3.44 -13.82
N MET A 63 -6.16 -4.19 -12.72
CA MET A 63 -6.22 -5.66 -12.74
C MET A 63 -7.65 -6.19 -12.60
N TRP A 64 -8.48 -5.58 -11.76
CA TRP A 64 -9.76 -6.13 -11.30
C TRP A 64 -10.95 -5.18 -11.43
N GLY A 65 -10.74 -3.93 -11.88
CA GLY A 65 -11.81 -2.97 -12.14
C GLY A 65 -12.82 -3.52 -13.17
N ALA A 66 -14.03 -2.96 -13.19
CA ALA A 66 -15.10 -3.40 -14.08
C ALA A 66 -14.67 -3.39 -15.56
N GLU A 67 -15.17 -2.49 -16.38
CA GLU A 67 -14.73 -2.33 -17.78
C GLU A 67 -13.36 -1.64 -17.88
N PHE A 68 -12.94 -0.88 -16.86
CA PHE A 68 -11.67 -0.18 -16.86
C PHE A 68 -10.47 -1.13 -17.05
N LYS A 69 -10.51 -2.35 -16.51
CA LYS A 69 -9.45 -3.35 -16.73
C LYS A 69 -9.22 -3.68 -18.21
N VAL A 70 -10.28 -3.73 -19.00
CA VAL A 70 -10.19 -4.00 -20.45
C VAL A 70 -9.51 -2.84 -21.16
N HIS A 71 -9.93 -1.61 -20.81
CA HIS A 71 -9.33 -0.39 -21.33
C HIS A 71 -7.84 -0.28 -20.93
N ALA A 72 -7.51 -0.57 -19.69
CA ALA A 72 -6.14 -0.55 -19.18
C ALA A 72 -5.23 -1.56 -19.92
N ARG A 73 -5.72 -2.76 -20.22
CA ARG A 73 -4.98 -3.76 -20.99
C ARG A 73 -4.65 -3.30 -22.40
N GLN A 74 -5.58 -2.60 -23.05
CA GLN A 74 -5.41 -2.14 -24.43
C GLN A 74 -4.57 -0.86 -24.53
N GLN A 75 -4.84 0.14 -23.69
CA GLN A 75 -4.24 1.46 -23.82
C GLN A 75 -3.00 1.66 -22.93
N LEU A 76 -2.94 0.97 -21.78
CA LEU A 76 -1.89 1.13 -20.77
C LEU A 76 -1.02 -0.13 -20.62
N SER A 77 -0.96 -1.00 -21.65
CA SER A 77 -0.20 -2.25 -21.60
C SER A 77 1.27 -2.08 -21.22
N SER A 78 1.88 -0.94 -21.60
CA SER A 78 3.27 -0.60 -21.23
C SER A 78 3.47 -0.23 -19.77
N LEU A 79 2.41 0.15 -19.05
CA LEU A 79 2.44 0.55 -17.65
C LEU A 79 1.64 -0.40 -16.75
N TYR A 80 1.11 -1.50 -17.31
CA TYR A 80 0.12 -2.34 -16.66
C TYR A 80 0.54 -2.85 -15.27
N PHE A 81 1.78 -3.28 -15.12
CA PHE A 81 2.32 -3.77 -13.85
C PHE A 81 3.12 -2.70 -13.06
N ALA A 82 3.27 -1.49 -13.60
CA ALA A 82 4.05 -0.45 -12.93
C ALA A 82 3.49 -0.04 -11.55
N PRO A 83 2.16 0.15 -11.36
CA PRO A 83 1.64 0.47 -10.02
C PRO A 83 1.82 -0.65 -9.01
N GLY A 84 1.97 -1.91 -9.44
CA GLY A 84 2.24 -3.07 -8.60
C GLY A 84 3.56 -2.99 -7.81
N ILE A 85 4.49 -2.15 -8.24
CA ILE A 85 5.73 -1.82 -7.52
C ILE A 85 5.45 -1.38 -6.08
N ALA A 86 4.34 -0.69 -5.87
CA ALA A 86 3.93 -0.15 -4.57
C ALA A 86 3.85 -1.22 -3.48
N TYR A 87 3.42 -2.44 -3.82
CA TYR A 87 3.36 -3.54 -2.86
C TYR A 87 4.71 -3.96 -2.26
N TYR A 88 5.81 -3.53 -2.87
CA TYR A 88 7.16 -3.90 -2.46
C TYR A 88 7.90 -2.78 -1.73
N ILE A 89 7.39 -1.54 -1.82
CA ILE A 89 8.03 -0.36 -1.20
C ILE A 89 7.21 0.25 -0.07
N ASP A 90 5.89 0.08 -0.01
CA ASP A 90 5.06 0.71 1.02
C ASP A 90 5.36 0.17 2.42
N GLY A 91 5.55 -1.15 2.60
CA GLY A 91 5.95 -1.73 3.87
C GLY A 91 7.28 -1.20 4.40
N PRO A 92 8.38 -1.23 3.62
CA PRO A 92 9.63 -0.56 3.95
C PRO A 92 9.48 0.92 4.31
N LEU A 93 8.71 1.69 3.54
CA LEU A 93 8.50 3.11 3.80
C LEU A 93 7.74 3.36 5.10
N LEU A 94 6.72 2.55 5.40
CA LEU A 94 6.02 2.59 6.67
C LEU A 94 6.98 2.31 7.84
N PHE A 95 7.83 1.29 7.72
CA PHE A 95 8.82 0.95 8.74
C PHE A 95 9.84 2.07 8.95
N LEU A 96 10.37 2.67 7.90
CA LEU A 96 11.29 3.81 8.00
C LEU A 96 10.60 5.05 8.59
N CYS A 97 9.33 5.28 8.25
CA CYS A 97 8.51 6.33 8.87
C CYS A 97 8.41 6.12 10.39
N ILE A 98 8.00 4.94 10.83
CA ILE A 98 7.88 4.62 12.25
C ILE A 98 9.24 4.72 12.96
N LYS A 99 10.30 4.20 12.33
CA LYS A 99 11.67 4.26 12.87
C LYS A 99 12.14 5.71 13.04
N SER A 100 11.82 6.59 12.09
CA SER A 100 12.17 8.02 12.17
C SER A 100 11.32 8.81 13.19
N LEU A 101 10.10 8.34 13.51
CA LEU A 101 9.26 8.92 14.58
C LEU A 101 9.72 8.48 15.97
N VAL A 102 10.20 7.24 16.09
CA VAL A 102 10.61 6.65 17.37
C VAL A 102 12.02 7.08 17.78
N PHE A 103 12.93 7.27 16.83
CA PHE A 103 14.32 7.63 17.11
C PHE A 103 14.61 9.07 16.66
N ARG A 104 14.88 9.96 17.60
CA ARG A 104 15.18 11.39 17.34
C ARG A 104 16.40 11.57 16.42
N ASP A 105 17.45 10.77 16.65
CA ASP A 105 18.72 10.81 15.88
C ASP A 105 18.70 9.81 14.70
N PHE A 106 17.52 9.60 14.09
CA PHE A 106 17.42 8.67 12.98
C PHE A 106 18.22 9.16 11.76
N GLU A 107 19.11 8.30 11.28
CA GLU A 107 19.84 8.45 10.03
C GLU A 107 19.70 7.19 9.17
N LEU A 108 19.60 7.41 7.86
CA LEU A 108 19.61 6.31 6.90
C LEU A 108 21.02 5.70 6.84
N LYS A 109 21.09 4.39 7.09
CA LYS A 109 22.32 3.61 7.01
C LYS A 109 22.35 2.83 5.69
N ARG A 110 23.56 2.42 5.27
CA ARG A 110 23.71 1.54 4.10
C ARG A 110 22.93 0.22 4.23
N SER A 111 22.74 -0.28 5.45
CA SER A 111 21.90 -1.45 5.73
C SER A 111 20.43 -1.22 5.41
N ASP A 112 19.93 0.02 5.46
CA ASP A 112 18.53 0.31 5.14
C ASP A 112 18.26 0.17 3.62
N LEU A 113 19.30 0.15 2.77
CA LEU A 113 19.19 -0.19 1.35
C LEU A 113 18.72 -1.63 1.09
N LEU A 114 18.92 -2.54 2.05
CA LEU A 114 18.41 -3.91 1.96
C LEU A 114 16.86 -3.95 1.91
N HIS A 115 16.21 -2.92 2.41
CA HIS A 115 14.75 -2.79 2.30
C HIS A 115 14.25 -2.59 0.86
N LEU A 116 15.15 -2.25 -0.10
CA LEU A 116 14.84 -2.18 -1.52
C LEU A 116 14.96 -3.53 -2.24
N LEU A 117 15.46 -4.58 -1.57
CA LEU A 117 15.65 -5.89 -2.19
C LEU A 117 14.36 -6.50 -2.76
N PRO A 118 13.21 -6.51 -2.04
CA PRO A 118 11.95 -7.02 -2.58
C PRO A 118 11.49 -6.26 -3.82
N PHE A 119 11.63 -4.93 -3.83
CA PHE A 119 11.36 -4.08 -4.99
C PHE A 119 12.22 -4.46 -6.20
N THR A 120 13.54 -4.62 -5.99
CA THR A 120 14.47 -4.98 -7.06
C THR A 120 14.11 -6.35 -7.65
N ILE A 121 13.79 -7.33 -6.81
CA ILE A 121 13.37 -8.68 -7.25
C ILE A 121 12.11 -8.60 -8.12
N TYR A 122 11.11 -7.80 -7.71
CA TYR A 122 9.90 -7.62 -8.49
C TYR A 122 10.17 -6.95 -9.84
N CYS A 123 10.97 -5.87 -9.86
CA CYS A 123 11.32 -5.18 -11.10
C CYS A 123 12.03 -6.11 -12.08
N LEU A 124 12.97 -6.94 -11.60
CA LEU A 124 13.64 -7.93 -12.43
C LEU A 124 12.65 -8.99 -12.94
N PHE A 125 11.80 -9.52 -12.05
CA PHE A 125 10.81 -10.52 -12.44
C PHE A 125 9.87 -9.99 -13.53
N ILE A 126 9.23 -8.83 -13.33
CA ILE A 126 8.32 -8.25 -14.32
C ILE A 126 9.08 -7.81 -15.57
N GLY A 127 10.29 -7.27 -15.41
CA GLY A 127 11.15 -6.87 -16.52
C GLY A 127 11.43 -8.03 -17.47
N PHE A 128 11.85 -9.17 -16.95
CA PHE A 128 12.16 -10.34 -17.78
C PHE A 128 10.94 -11.14 -18.20
N SER A 129 9.97 -11.35 -17.30
CA SER A 129 8.83 -12.25 -17.57
C SER A 129 7.73 -11.60 -18.42
N PHE A 130 7.58 -10.27 -18.35
CA PHE A 130 6.53 -9.56 -19.09
C PHE A 130 7.12 -8.54 -20.08
N TYR A 131 7.86 -7.53 -19.59
CA TYR A 131 8.35 -6.44 -20.46
C TYR A 131 9.43 -6.85 -21.44
N GLY A 132 10.15 -7.94 -21.19
CA GLY A 132 11.10 -8.55 -22.15
C GLY A 132 10.43 -9.14 -23.40
N ASN A 133 9.11 -9.34 -23.39
CA ASN A 133 8.37 -9.85 -24.53
C ASN A 133 7.92 -8.72 -25.48
N PRO A 134 7.80 -8.99 -26.80
CA PRO A 134 7.24 -8.05 -27.76
C PRO A 134 5.76 -7.73 -27.47
N LEU A 135 5.27 -6.60 -27.98
CA LEU A 135 3.95 -6.05 -27.62
C LEU A 135 2.79 -7.02 -27.89
N ASN A 136 2.83 -7.74 -29.02
CA ASN A 136 1.80 -8.73 -29.36
C ASN A 136 1.69 -9.85 -28.31
N ILE A 137 2.81 -10.38 -27.84
CA ILE A 137 2.84 -11.42 -26.79
C ILE A 137 2.36 -10.85 -25.46
N ARG A 138 2.77 -9.62 -25.11
CA ARG A 138 2.27 -8.96 -23.89
C ARG A 138 0.76 -8.77 -23.89
N LEU A 139 0.18 -8.34 -25.01
CA LEU A 139 -1.27 -8.19 -25.15
C LEU A 139 -1.99 -9.54 -25.05
N GLU A 140 -1.44 -10.61 -25.63
CA GLU A 140 -1.98 -11.95 -25.48
C GLU A 140 -1.94 -12.42 -24.03
N MET A 141 -0.81 -12.22 -23.32
CA MET A 141 -0.67 -12.55 -21.90
C MET A 141 -1.67 -11.81 -21.02
N LEU A 142 -1.97 -10.52 -21.33
CA LEU A 142 -2.95 -9.73 -20.62
C LEU A 142 -4.39 -10.16 -20.89
N ASN A 143 -4.72 -10.42 -22.15
CA ASN A 143 -6.07 -10.80 -22.58
C ASN A 143 -6.48 -12.19 -22.11
N SER A 144 -5.54 -13.15 -22.12
CA SER A 144 -5.77 -14.50 -21.62
C SER A 144 -5.78 -14.60 -20.09
N GLU A 145 -5.32 -13.55 -19.38
CA GLU A 145 -5.09 -13.55 -17.95
C GLU A 145 -4.11 -14.66 -17.46
N ALA A 146 -3.57 -15.47 -18.36
CA ALA A 146 -2.73 -16.62 -18.02
C ALA A 146 -1.48 -16.24 -17.23
N PHE A 147 -0.92 -15.05 -17.48
CA PHE A 147 0.26 -14.57 -16.77
C PHE A 147 -0.04 -14.32 -15.30
N VAL A 148 -1.16 -13.66 -14.99
CA VAL A 148 -1.54 -13.28 -13.60
C VAL A 148 -1.93 -14.49 -12.75
N TYR A 149 -2.37 -15.58 -13.42
CA TYR A 149 -2.67 -16.85 -12.75
C TYR A 149 -1.51 -17.85 -12.83
N SER A 150 -0.39 -17.48 -13.44
CA SER A 150 0.79 -18.35 -13.46
C SER A 150 1.34 -18.57 -12.06
N ALA A 151 1.87 -19.77 -11.79
CA ALA A 151 2.44 -20.12 -10.49
C ALA A 151 3.54 -19.12 -10.05
N ASN A 152 4.35 -18.66 -11.00
CA ASN A 152 5.42 -17.70 -10.73
C ASN A 152 4.87 -16.34 -10.28
N PHE A 153 3.85 -15.81 -10.98
CA PHE A 153 3.24 -14.53 -10.62
C PHE A 153 2.53 -14.63 -9.27
N VAL A 154 1.74 -15.67 -9.03
CA VAL A 154 1.03 -15.90 -7.77
C VAL A 154 2.01 -16.04 -6.61
N THR A 155 3.15 -16.72 -6.81
CA THR A 155 4.19 -16.83 -5.79
C THR A 155 4.80 -15.47 -5.44
N ILE A 156 5.14 -14.66 -6.44
CA ILE A 156 5.70 -13.32 -6.23
C ILE A 156 4.66 -12.40 -5.55
N GLU A 157 3.39 -12.47 -5.96
CA GLU A 157 2.30 -11.74 -5.30
C GLU A 157 2.19 -12.16 -3.83
N PHE A 158 2.17 -13.45 -3.52
CA PHE A 158 2.11 -13.95 -2.14
C PHE A 158 3.30 -13.48 -1.30
N LEU A 159 4.51 -13.55 -1.84
CA LEU A 159 5.73 -13.08 -1.16
C LEU A 159 5.67 -11.58 -0.87
N SER A 160 5.07 -10.78 -1.74
CA SER A 160 4.86 -9.35 -1.47
C SER A 160 3.96 -9.11 -0.26
N LYS A 161 2.82 -9.83 -0.19
CA LYS A 161 1.87 -9.72 0.93
C LYS A 161 2.51 -10.18 2.24
N LEU A 162 3.28 -11.28 2.20
CA LEU A 162 4.02 -11.78 3.35
C LEU A 162 5.07 -10.77 3.83
N THR A 163 5.82 -10.17 2.91
CA THR A 163 6.83 -9.14 3.21
C THR A 163 6.19 -7.90 3.85
N ARG A 164 5.10 -7.38 3.28
CA ARG A 164 4.35 -6.25 3.85
C ARG A 164 3.87 -6.55 5.26
N PHE A 165 3.29 -7.73 5.48
CA PHE A 165 2.85 -8.16 6.80
C PHE A 165 4.00 -8.25 7.80
N ALA A 166 5.16 -8.77 7.39
CA ALA A 166 6.38 -8.80 8.22
C ALA A 166 6.85 -7.39 8.63
N TYR A 167 6.79 -6.40 7.71
CA TYR A 167 7.13 -5.01 8.02
C TYR A 167 6.18 -4.40 9.05
N VAL A 168 4.88 -4.65 8.95
CA VAL A 168 3.91 -4.15 9.94
C VAL A 168 4.14 -4.77 11.31
N ILE A 169 4.44 -6.06 11.39
CA ILE A 169 4.83 -6.71 12.65
C ILE A 169 6.11 -6.07 13.21
N ALA A 170 7.10 -5.79 12.36
CA ALA A 170 8.32 -5.10 12.79
C ALA A 170 8.01 -3.68 13.33
N CYS A 171 7.11 -2.93 12.70
CA CYS A 171 6.62 -1.65 13.21
C CYS A 171 5.97 -1.80 14.59
N PHE A 172 5.11 -2.80 14.76
CA PHE A 172 4.42 -3.04 16.03
C PHE A 172 5.40 -3.39 17.16
N ILE A 173 6.39 -4.24 16.88
CA ILE A 173 7.45 -4.58 17.83
C ILE A 173 8.26 -3.33 18.21
N LEU A 174 8.61 -2.50 17.22
CA LEU A 174 9.38 -1.27 17.43
C LEU A 174 8.64 -0.29 18.35
N ILE A 175 7.35 -0.03 18.07
CA ILE A 175 6.50 0.85 18.87
C ILE A 175 6.32 0.29 20.29
N SER A 176 6.14 -1.02 20.43
CA SER A 176 5.94 -1.65 21.73
C SER A 176 7.18 -1.54 22.61
N ARG A 177 8.37 -1.78 22.04
CA ARG A 177 9.65 -1.62 22.75
C ARG A 177 9.90 -0.17 23.17
N TYR A 178 9.56 0.79 22.30
CA TYR A 178 9.68 2.20 22.62
C TYR A 178 8.74 2.60 23.75
N GLY A 179 7.49 2.12 23.72
CA GLY A 179 6.51 2.38 24.77
C GLY A 179 6.91 1.90 26.15
N LEU A 180 7.61 0.76 26.25
CA LEU A 180 8.14 0.28 27.52
C LEU A 180 9.21 1.23 28.09
N ARG A 181 10.09 1.79 27.23
CA ARG A 181 11.09 2.78 27.65
C ARG A 181 10.49 4.12 28.08
N LEU A 182 9.37 4.53 27.45
CA LEU A 182 8.67 5.79 27.82
C LEU A 182 7.88 5.69 29.12
N GLN A 183 7.48 4.49 29.55
CA GLN A 183 6.80 4.31 30.84
C GLN A 183 7.69 4.74 32.02
N GLU A 184 9.00 4.70 31.83
CA GLU A 184 10.00 5.14 32.80
C GLU A 184 10.16 6.68 32.83
N LYS A 185 9.74 7.39 31.78
CA LYS A 185 9.77 8.85 31.64
C LYS A 185 8.34 9.40 31.64
N HIS A 186 7.94 10.09 32.69
CA HIS A 186 6.57 10.54 32.97
C HIS A 186 6.04 11.69 32.10
N SER A 187 5.92 11.54 30.76
CA SER A 187 5.27 12.55 29.92
C SER A 187 3.91 12.05 29.39
N ASN A 188 2.82 12.80 29.71
CA ASN A 188 1.46 12.45 29.26
C ASN A 188 1.27 12.69 27.75
N MET A 189 1.98 13.66 27.16
CA MET A 189 1.90 13.96 25.72
C MET A 189 2.52 12.83 24.89
N GLU A 190 3.67 12.32 25.26
CA GLU A 190 4.31 11.18 24.56
C GLU A 190 3.46 9.91 24.58
N LYS A 191 2.66 9.70 25.64
CA LYS A 191 1.72 8.56 25.72
C LYS A 191 0.58 8.66 24.72
N ALA A 192 0.04 9.88 24.48
CA ALA A 192 -1.03 10.10 23.51
C ALA A 192 -0.52 9.86 22.07
N HIS A 193 0.68 10.33 21.74
CA HIS A 193 1.34 10.08 20.46
C HIS A 193 1.57 8.58 20.20
N LEU A 194 2.03 7.88 21.21
CA LEU A 194 2.28 6.44 21.10
C LEU A 194 0.99 5.65 20.91
N SER A 195 -0.09 6.06 21.58
CA SER A 195 -1.41 5.42 21.44
C SER A 195 -1.96 5.57 20.01
N TRP A 196 -1.87 6.78 19.44
CA TRP A 196 -2.26 7.01 18.06
C TRP A 196 -1.44 6.18 17.07
N LEU A 197 -0.12 6.15 17.25
CA LEU A 197 0.78 5.40 16.37
C LEU A 197 0.49 3.89 16.43
N ARG A 198 0.19 3.36 17.62
CA ARG A 198 -0.25 1.96 17.79
C ARG A 198 -1.56 1.70 17.08
N ALA A 199 -2.55 2.58 17.20
CA ALA A 199 -3.84 2.43 16.53
C ALA A 199 -3.67 2.42 15.00
N LEU A 200 -2.83 3.31 14.46
CA LEU A 200 -2.50 3.36 13.04
C LEU A 200 -1.89 2.05 12.55
N VAL A 201 -0.84 1.58 13.21
CA VAL A 201 -0.15 0.33 12.83
C VAL A 201 -1.08 -0.88 13.00
N ALA A 202 -1.92 -0.91 14.04
CA ALA A 202 -2.91 -1.96 14.23
C ALA A 202 -3.94 -1.98 13.07
N GLY A 203 -4.41 -0.82 12.62
CA GLY A 203 -5.29 -0.71 11.45
C GLY A 203 -4.63 -1.27 10.18
N PHE A 204 -3.39 -0.89 9.89
CA PHE A 204 -2.65 -1.45 8.76
C PHE A 204 -2.38 -2.95 8.92
N THR A 205 -2.15 -3.43 10.14
CA THR A 205 -1.99 -4.87 10.41
C THR A 205 -3.23 -5.65 9.98
N ILE A 206 -4.42 -5.15 10.31
CA ILE A 206 -5.69 -5.79 9.92
C ILE A 206 -5.81 -5.84 8.39
N VAL A 207 -5.57 -4.72 7.70
CA VAL A 207 -5.67 -4.67 6.23
C VAL A 207 -4.68 -5.63 5.58
N MET A 208 -3.42 -5.61 6.01
CA MET A 208 -2.38 -6.46 5.42
C MET A 208 -2.58 -7.94 5.76
N LEU A 209 -3.18 -8.25 6.91
CA LEU A 209 -3.60 -9.62 7.25
C LEU A 209 -4.69 -10.12 6.30
N PHE A 210 -5.71 -9.28 6.00
CA PHE A 210 -6.73 -9.63 5.01
C PHE A 210 -6.13 -9.87 3.63
N GLU A 211 -5.19 -9.03 3.19
CA GLU A 211 -4.48 -9.23 1.91
C GLU A 211 -3.68 -10.53 1.87
N LEU A 212 -3.00 -10.86 2.96
CA LEU A 212 -2.22 -12.09 3.06
C LEU A 212 -3.14 -13.33 3.01
N ILE A 213 -4.25 -13.34 3.76
CA ILE A 213 -5.23 -14.42 3.74
C ILE A 213 -5.84 -14.56 2.35
N LEU A 214 -6.19 -13.45 1.70
CA LEU A 214 -6.74 -13.44 0.34
C LEU A 214 -5.74 -14.04 -0.66
N SER A 215 -4.48 -13.65 -0.58
CA SER A 215 -3.43 -14.17 -1.46
C SER A 215 -3.13 -15.65 -1.18
N ALA A 216 -3.11 -16.06 0.09
CA ALA A 216 -2.97 -17.47 0.46
C ALA A 216 -4.15 -18.31 -0.07
N SER A 217 -5.38 -17.79 0.03
CA SER A 217 -6.55 -18.51 -0.43
C SER A 217 -6.55 -18.74 -1.94
N LYS A 218 -5.95 -17.86 -2.77
CA LYS A 218 -5.75 -18.09 -4.20
C LYS A 218 -4.90 -19.33 -4.50
N ILE A 219 -4.00 -19.71 -3.58
CA ILE A 219 -3.15 -20.90 -3.75
C ILE A 219 -3.91 -22.18 -3.39
N PHE A 220 -4.78 -22.13 -2.37
CA PHE A 220 -5.37 -23.33 -1.78
C PHE A 220 -6.83 -23.61 -2.18
N THR A 221 -7.55 -22.60 -2.67
CA THR A 221 -8.99 -22.76 -2.95
C THR A 221 -9.37 -22.15 -4.29
N HIS A 222 -10.38 -22.76 -4.94
CA HIS A 222 -10.91 -22.28 -6.23
C HIS A 222 -12.29 -21.60 -6.07
N TYR A 223 -12.70 -21.22 -4.85
CA TYR A 223 -14.01 -20.62 -4.60
C TYR A 223 -14.00 -19.12 -4.91
N HIS A 224 -14.50 -18.77 -6.08
CA HIS A 224 -14.54 -17.39 -6.61
C HIS A 224 -15.31 -16.39 -5.71
N SER A 225 -16.42 -16.83 -5.09
CA SER A 225 -17.24 -15.98 -4.22
C SER A 225 -16.51 -15.49 -2.95
N ILE A 226 -15.66 -16.32 -2.35
CA ILE A 226 -14.89 -15.95 -1.16
C ILE A 226 -13.92 -14.83 -1.48
N TYR A 227 -13.25 -14.90 -2.63
CA TYR A 227 -12.30 -13.85 -3.07
C TYR A 227 -12.99 -12.51 -3.27
N PHE A 228 -14.19 -12.52 -3.86
CA PHE A 228 -14.94 -11.31 -4.11
C PHE A 228 -15.30 -10.59 -2.81
N TYR A 229 -15.93 -11.27 -1.85
CA TYR A 229 -16.32 -10.64 -0.57
C TYR A 229 -15.13 -10.22 0.28
N MET A 230 -14.07 -11.01 0.33
CA MET A 230 -12.85 -10.63 1.04
C MET A 230 -12.16 -9.44 0.39
N GLY A 231 -12.13 -9.37 -0.95
CA GLY A 231 -11.60 -8.23 -1.70
C GLY A 231 -12.38 -6.95 -1.37
N LEU A 232 -13.71 -7.01 -1.39
CA LEU A 232 -14.56 -5.87 -1.02
C LEU A 232 -14.31 -5.42 0.43
N THR A 233 -14.32 -6.35 1.38
CA THR A 233 -14.04 -6.03 2.79
C THR A 233 -12.72 -5.31 2.95
N ARG A 234 -11.67 -5.75 2.25
CA ARG A 234 -10.37 -5.09 2.22
C ARG A 234 -10.48 -3.64 1.71
N TYR A 235 -11.16 -3.39 0.58
CA TYR A 235 -11.29 -2.04 0.00
C TYR A 235 -11.96 -1.08 0.97
N TYR A 236 -13.10 -1.47 1.55
CA TYR A 236 -13.81 -0.62 2.50
C TYR A 236 -13.03 -0.39 3.80
N THR A 237 -12.37 -1.42 4.32
CA THR A 237 -11.51 -1.29 5.50
C THR A 237 -10.35 -0.34 5.24
N THR A 238 -9.71 -0.45 4.06
CA THR A 238 -8.62 0.46 3.66
C THR A 238 -9.12 1.89 3.51
N PHE A 239 -10.29 2.09 2.89
CA PHE A 239 -10.92 3.39 2.76
C PHE A 239 -11.17 4.05 4.12
N PHE A 240 -11.77 3.31 5.04
CA PHE A 240 -12.00 3.80 6.40
C PHE A 240 -10.70 4.14 7.13
N LEU A 241 -9.69 3.27 7.03
CA LEU A 241 -8.37 3.47 7.65
C LEU A 241 -7.66 4.71 7.10
N VAL A 242 -7.67 4.92 5.78
CA VAL A 242 -7.07 6.11 5.17
C VAL A 242 -7.78 7.37 5.62
N ASN A 243 -9.11 7.38 5.67
CA ASN A 243 -9.86 8.52 6.20
C ASN A 243 -9.54 8.81 7.68
N LEU A 244 -9.43 7.76 8.51
CA LEU A 244 -9.03 7.90 9.90
C LEU A 244 -7.62 8.46 10.04
N LEU A 245 -6.67 7.99 9.21
CA LEU A 245 -5.30 8.51 9.18
C LEU A 245 -5.28 9.99 8.80
N VAL A 246 -6.04 10.34 7.75
CA VAL A 246 -6.18 11.72 7.30
C VAL A 246 -6.72 12.61 8.41
N PHE A 247 -7.84 12.21 9.02
CA PHE A 247 -8.46 12.98 10.11
C PHE A 247 -7.52 13.14 11.31
N THR A 248 -6.84 12.08 11.69
CA THR A 248 -5.90 12.12 12.81
C THR A 248 -4.66 12.93 12.47
N ALA A 249 -4.12 12.84 11.26
CA ALA A 249 -2.99 13.63 10.81
C ALA A 249 -3.31 15.14 10.86
N ILE A 250 -4.48 15.57 10.37
CA ILE A 250 -4.91 16.99 10.46
C ILE A 250 -4.99 17.45 11.92
N ARG A 251 -5.56 16.63 12.80
CA ARG A 251 -5.73 16.98 14.21
C ARG A 251 -4.41 17.08 14.97
N PHE A 252 -3.45 16.23 14.62
CA PHE A 252 -2.17 16.12 15.33
C PHE A 252 -0.98 16.71 14.57
N PHE A 253 -1.21 17.35 13.41
CA PHE A 253 -0.14 17.92 12.58
C PHE A 253 0.73 18.92 13.37
N GLY A 254 0.11 19.78 14.21
CA GLY A 254 0.84 20.69 15.10
C GLY A 254 1.67 20.02 16.20
N MET A 255 1.38 18.75 16.53
CA MET A 255 2.15 17.99 17.53
C MET A 255 3.42 17.37 16.95
N PHE A 256 3.45 17.08 15.63
CA PHE A 256 4.67 16.59 14.96
C PHE A 256 5.77 17.66 14.90
N GLU A 257 5.41 18.95 14.90
CA GLU A 257 6.38 20.04 14.94
C GLU A 257 7.01 20.21 16.34
N GLN A 258 6.25 20.02 17.41
CA GLN A 258 6.71 20.25 18.78
C GLN A 258 7.70 19.19 19.27
N VAL A 259 7.58 17.93 18.82
CA VAL A 259 8.50 16.84 19.23
C VAL A 259 9.93 17.04 18.69
N ASN A 260 10.11 17.87 17.67
CA ASN A 260 11.41 18.16 17.08
C ASN A 260 12.06 19.45 17.60
N GLU A 261 11.38 20.22 18.47
CA GLU A 261 11.90 21.46 19.04
C GLU A 261 12.43 21.30 20.48
N GLU A 262 12.15 20.19 21.16
CA GLU A 262 12.72 19.80 22.47
C GLU A 262 13.84 18.73 22.31
#